data_1f7acb59bb4c1d78606c207bb9a10741
#
_entry.id   1f7acb59bb4c1d78606c207bb9a10741
#
_cell.length_a   1.000
_cell.length_b   1.000
_cell.length_c   1.000
_cell.angle_alpha   90.00
_cell.angle_beta   90.00
_cell.angle_gamma   90.00
#
_symmetry.space_group_name_H-M   'P 1'
#
loop_
_entity.id
_entity.type
_entity.pdbx_description
1 polymer ?
#
loop_
_entity_poly.entity_id
_entity_poly.type
_entity_poly.pdbx_seq_one_letter_code
_entity_poly.pdbx_strand_id
1 'polypeptide(L)'
;MIGGVFYREFTKWNGYDGVTVLGKVHTHLFMMGMMVFLMAALFAEHYELQKQKTFRIFMPVYNIGLAVTVVMMVVRGIAQVLNISLSSAANASISGIAGIGHMLTGVGIILFLVSLKKAVGNRVNSN
;
A
#
# COMPACT_ATOMS: atom_id res chain seq x y z
N MET A 1 12.46 -6.03 1.39
CA MET A 1 13.36 -7.20 1.47
C MET A 1 12.77 -8.33 2.31
N ILE A 2 12.40 -8.12 3.58
CA ILE A 2 11.85 -9.17 4.49
C ILE A 2 10.67 -9.94 3.87
N GLY A 3 9.71 -9.28 3.24
CA GLY A 3 8.56 -9.93 2.61
C GLY A 3 8.92 -10.90 1.46
N GLY A 4 9.99 -10.62 0.72
CA GLY A 4 10.46 -11.52 -0.33
C GLY A 4 11.15 -12.76 0.24
N VAL A 5 11.96 -12.58 1.29
CA VAL A 5 12.60 -13.70 2.02
C VAL A 5 11.53 -14.58 2.67
N PHE A 6 10.57 -13.97 3.37
CA PHE A 6 9.45 -14.68 3.97
C PHE A 6 8.67 -15.50 2.93
N TYR A 7 8.32 -14.92 1.79
CA TYR A 7 7.65 -15.61 0.70
C TYR A 7 8.41 -16.86 0.27
N ARG A 8 9.72 -16.68 -0.03
CA ARG A 8 10.57 -17.77 -0.52
C ARG A 8 10.68 -18.91 0.49
N GLU A 9 11.02 -18.60 1.75
CA GLU A 9 11.21 -19.63 2.78
C GLU A 9 9.90 -20.32 3.15
N PHE A 10 8.80 -19.54 3.25
CA PHE A 10 7.50 -20.08 3.61
C PHE A 10 6.94 -21.03 2.53
N THR A 11 7.07 -20.70 1.24
CA THR A 11 6.67 -21.60 0.15
C THR A 11 7.54 -22.84 0.09
N LYS A 12 8.85 -22.69 0.27
CA LYS A 12 9.81 -23.82 0.29
C LYS A 12 9.51 -24.79 1.42
N TRP A 13 9.27 -24.31 2.63
CA TRP A 13 8.96 -25.17 3.79
C TRP A 13 7.63 -25.93 3.64
N ASN A 14 6.68 -25.36 2.92
CA ASN A 14 5.39 -25.99 2.68
C ASN A 14 5.33 -26.78 1.35
N GLY A 15 6.43 -26.91 0.61
CA GLY A 15 6.48 -27.62 -0.67
C GLY A 15 5.51 -27.06 -1.72
N TYR A 16 5.27 -25.73 -1.67
CA TYR A 16 4.31 -25.07 -2.55
C TYR A 16 5.01 -24.50 -3.79
N ASP A 17 4.72 -25.09 -4.97
CA ASP A 17 5.30 -24.66 -6.26
C ASP A 17 4.35 -23.76 -7.09
N GLY A 18 3.17 -23.44 -6.55
CA GLY A 18 2.17 -22.62 -7.23
C GLY A 18 2.41 -21.11 -7.13
N VAL A 19 1.66 -20.35 -7.91
CA VAL A 19 1.64 -18.87 -7.82
C VAL A 19 0.76 -18.42 -6.67
N THR A 20 1.31 -17.62 -5.75
CA THR A 20 0.57 -17.05 -4.62
C THR A 20 0.67 -15.54 -4.58
N VAL A 21 -0.37 -14.90 -4.02
CA VAL A 21 -0.39 -13.44 -3.77
C VAL A 21 0.73 -13.00 -2.83
N LEU A 22 1.25 -13.92 -1.98
CA LEU A 22 2.35 -13.64 -1.07
C LEU A 22 3.62 -13.13 -1.80
N GLY A 23 3.88 -13.64 -3.01
CA GLY A 23 4.99 -13.17 -3.84
C GLY A 23 4.88 -11.70 -4.28
N LYS A 24 3.68 -11.15 -4.31
CA LYS A 24 3.43 -9.75 -4.70
C LYS A 24 3.52 -8.75 -3.54
N VAL A 25 3.56 -9.23 -2.28
CA VAL A 25 3.56 -8.36 -1.09
C VAL A 25 4.78 -7.44 -1.07
N HIS A 26 5.98 -7.97 -1.32
CA HIS A 26 7.19 -7.15 -1.29
C HIS A 26 7.22 -6.11 -2.42
N THR A 27 6.67 -6.42 -3.58
CA THR A 27 6.56 -5.48 -4.71
C THR A 27 5.62 -4.32 -4.38
N HIS A 28 4.46 -4.62 -3.74
CA HIS A 28 3.54 -3.59 -3.27
C HIS A 28 4.19 -2.69 -2.21
N LEU A 29 4.89 -3.28 -1.22
CA LEU A 29 5.62 -2.51 -0.22
C LEU A 29 6.75 -1.67 -0.82
N PHE A 30 7.43 -2.17 -1.85
CA PHE A 30 8.49 -1.42 -2.51
C PHE A 30 7.92 -0.26 -3.32
N MET A 31 6.95 -0.52 -4.20
CA MET A 31 6.39 0.50 -5.10
C MET A 31 5.49 1.49 -4.36
N MET A 32 4.53 1.00 -3.58
CA MET A 32 3.58 1.86 -2.88
C MET A 32 4.13 2.35 -1.53
N GLY A 33 4.93 1.56 -0.83
CA GLY A 33 5.59 2.00 0.39
C GLY A 33 6.78 2.91 0.07
N MET A 34 7.90 2.33 -0.31
CA MET A 34 9.17 3.06 -0.42
C MET A 34 9.13 4.19 -1.47
N MET A 35 8.66 3.92 -2.69
CA MET A 35 8.70 4.92 -3.77
C MET A 35 7.75 6.09 -3.51
N VAL A 36 6.52 5.84 -3.08
CA VAL A 36 5.56 6.91 -2.80
C VAL A 36 6.00 7.77 -1.61
N PHE A 37 6.52 7.15 -0.53
CA PHE A 37 7.03 7.93 0.60
C PHE A 37 8.30 8.69 0.28
N LEU A 38 9.20 8.14 -0.55
CA LEU A 38 10.37 8.87 -1.03
C LEU A 38 9.94 10.12 -1.82
N MET A 39 9.01 9.98 -2.76
CA MET A 39 8.46 11.11 -3.51
C MET A 39 7.78 12.12 -2.57
N ALA A 40 6.97 11.62 -1.62
CA ALA A 40 6.31 12.48 -0.65
C ALA A 40 7.32 13.27 0.20
N ALA A 41 8.42 12.65 0.63
CA ALA A 41 9.48 13.31 1.38
C ALA A 41 10.19 14.39 0.55
N LEU A 42 10.60 14.07 -0.69
CA LEU A 42 11.28 15.02 -1.57
C LEU A 42 10.41 16.25 -1.89
N PHE A 43 9.13 16.03 -2.20
CA PHE A 43 8.21 17.13 -2.47
C PHE A 43 7.80 17.88 -1.21
N ALA A 44 7.70 17.21 -0.06
CA ALA A 44 7.40 17.86 1.20
C ALA A 44 8.50 18.83 1.62
N GLU A 45 9.77 18.45 1.44
CA GLU A 45 10.91 19.32 1.70
C GLU A 45 10.94 20.53 0.74
N HIS A 46 10.74 20.29 -0.56
CA HIS A 46 10.87 21.34 -1.58
C HIS A 46 9.70 22.34 -1.59
N TYR A 47 8.47 21.89 -1.28
CA TYR A 47 7.24 22.68 -1.38
C TYR A 47 6.54 22.91 -0.02
N GLU A 48 7.17 22.59 1.10
CA GLU A 48 6.60 22.73 2.45
C GLU A 48 5.20 22.09 2.60
N LEU A 49 4.99 20.91 1.97
CA LEU A 49 3.67 20.25 1.94
C LEU A 49 3.10 19.98 3.33
N GLN A 50 3.97 19.85 4.35
CA GLN A 50 3.56 19.60 5.74
C GLN A 50 2.65 20.69 6.31
N LYS A 51 2.72 21.92 5.77
CA LYS A 51 1.84 23.04 6.16
C LYS A 51 0.42 22.90 5.61
N GLN A 52 0.20 22.04 4.61
CA GLN A 52 -1.10 21.86 3.97
C GLN A 52 -1.96 20.82 4.69
N LYS A 53 -3.23 21.17 4.96
CA LYS A 53 -4.20 20.23 5.56
C LYS A 53 -4.37 18.96 4.72
N THR A 54 -4.39 19.08 3.39
CA THR A 54 -4.56 17.95 2.47
C THR A 54 -3.43 16.94 2.60
N PHE A 55 -2.18 17.39 2.75
CA PHE A 55 -1.03 16.51 2.96
C PHE A 55 -1.08 15.82 4.34
N ARG A 56 -1.53 16.53 5.37
CA ARG A 56 -1.72 15.95 6.70
C ARG A 56 -2.80 14.88 6.74
N ILE A 57 -3.83 14.96 5.89
CA ILE A 57 -4.86 13.94 5.73
C ILE A 57 -4.35 12.78 4.86
N PHE A 58 -3.56 13.06 3.82
CA PHE A 58 -2.93 12.03 3.00
C PHE A 58 -2.16 11.02 3.84
N MET A 59 -1.33 11.48 4.76
CA MET A 59 -0.45 10.60 5.54
C MET A 59 -1.19 9.47 6.26
N PRO A 60 -2.19 9.72 7.13
CA PRO A 60 -2.91 8.63 7.80
C PRO A 60 -3.77 7.80 6.83
N VAL A 61 -4.46 8.41 5.87
CA VAL A 61 -5.33 7.70 4.92
C VAL A 61 -4.51 6.71 4.08
N TYR A 62 -3.38 7.16 3.56
CA TYR A 62 -2.51 6.33 2.75
C TYR A 62 -1.87 5.19 3.55
N ASN A 63 -1.36 5.48 4.75
CA ASN A 63 -0.74 4.47 5.62
C ASN A 63 -1.73 3.38 6.02
N ILE A 64 -2.94 3.76 6.44
CA ILE A 64 -3.99 2.80 6.80
C ILE A 64 -4.37 1.96 5.57
N GLY A 65 -4.60 2.59 4.42
CA GLY A 65 -4.93 1.89 3.18
C GLY A 65 -3.86 0.88 2.77
N LEU A 66 -2.60 1.29 2.77
CA LEU A 66 -1.46 0.43 2.45
C LEU A 66 -1.33 -0.73 3.44
N ALA A 67 -1.42 -0.46 4.75
CA ALA A 67 -1.33 -1.48 5.77
C ALA A 67 -2.44 -2.53 5.65
N VAL A 68 -3.69 -2.10 5.47
CA VAL A 68 -4.84 -3.00 5.27
C VAL A 68 -4.64 -3.86 4.01
N THR A 69 -4.23 -3.25 2.90
CA THR A 69 -3.94 -3.98 1.65
C THR A 69 -2.88 -5.05 1.86
N VAL A 70 -1.75 -4.69 2.45
CA VAL A 70 -0.62 -5.62 2.67
C VAL A 70 -1.02 -6.77 3.61
N VAL A 71 -1.70 -6.46 4.72
CA VAL A 71 -2.18 -7.49 5.67
C VAL A 71 -3.12 -8.47 4.96
N MET A 72 -4.08 -7.99 4.19
CA MET A 72 -5.02 -8.88 3.47
C MET A 72 -4.32 -9.71 2.38
N MET A 73 -3.29 -9.16 1.71
CA MET A 73 -2.47 -9.92 0.77
C MET A 73 -1.70 -11.04 1.47
N VAL A 74 -1.15 -10.78 2.65
CA VAL A 74 -0.43 -11.79 3.45
C VAL A 74 -1.40 -12.89 3.90
N VAL A 75 -2.55 -12.52 4.47
CA VAL A 75 -3.59 -13.49 4.91
C VAL A 75 -4.01 -14.39 3.75
N ARG A 76 -4.33 -13.80 2.61
CA ARG A 76 -4.71 -14.55 1.42
C ARG A 76 -3.59 -15.44 0.90
N GLY A 77 -2.38 -14.92 0.86
CA GLY A 77 -1.22 -15.66 0.39
C GLY A 77 -0.86 -16.86 1.28
N ILE A 78 -0.97 -16.71 2.59
CA ILE A 78 -0.78 -17.82 3.55
C ILE A 78 -1.85 -18.89 3.33
N ALA A 79 -3.13 -18.50 3.21
CA ALA A 79 -4.20 -19.45 2.95
C ALA A 79 -3.99 -20.23 1.64
N GLN A 80 -3.46 -19.59 0.61
CA GLN A 80 -3.12 -20.24 -0.66
C GLN A 80 -1.99 -21.26 -0.49
N VAL A 81 -0.91 -20.91 0.19
CA VAL A 81 0.25 -21.80 0.40
C VAL A 81 -0.12 -23.02 1.25
N LEU A 82 -0.96 -22.82 2.26
CA LEU A 82 -1.42 -23.90 3.15
C LEU A 82 -2.58 -24.72 2.54
N ASN A 83 -3.01 -24.44 1.31
CA ASN A 83 -4.15 -25.07 0.65
C ASN A 83 -5.43 -25.09 1.51
N ILE A 84 -5.63 -24.03 2.31
CA ILE A 84 -6.82 -23.90 3.16
C ILE A 84 -8.02 -23.55 2.28
N SER A 85 -9.02 -24.41 2.25
CA SER A 85 -10.29 -24.13 1.59
C SER A 85 -11.06 -23.08 2.39
N LEU A 86 -10.95 -21.81 1.97
CA LEU A 86 -11.72 -20.72 2.60
C LEU A 86 -13.20 -20.87 2.24
N SER A 87 -14.07 -20.72 3.21
CA SER A 87 -15.51 -20.62 2.96
C SER A 87 -15.82 -19.45 2.02
N SER A 88 -16.92 -19.49 1.28
CA SER A 88 -17.34 -18.41 0.39
C SER A 88 -17.41 -17.06 1.12
N ALA A 89 -17.96 -17.07 2.35
CA ALA A 89 -18.05 -15.88 3.21
C ALA A 89 -16.67 -15.33 3.61
N ALA A 90 -15.73 -16.20 4.02
CA ALA A 90 -14.37 -15.78 4.37
C ALA A 90 -13.62 -15.20 3.18
N ASN A 91 -13.74 -15.83 2.01
CA ASN A 91 -13.11 -15.33 0.78
C ASN A 91 -13.68 -13.97 0.35
N ALA A 92 -15.00 -13.79 0.44
CA ALA A 92 -15.66 -12.51 0.17
C ALA A 92 -15.21 -11.42 1.15
N SER A 93 -15.10 -11.73 2.45
CA SER A 93 -14.65 -10.80 3.49
C SER A 93 -13.20 -10.33 3.24
N ILE A 94 -12.27 -11.25 2.98
CA ILE A 94 -10.87 -10.93 2.68
C ILE A 94 -10.79 -10.04 1.44
N SER A 95 -11.55 -10.36 0.39
CA SER A 95 -11.58 -9.56 -0.85
C SER A 95 -12.18 -8.17 -0.62
N GLY A 96 -13.25 -8.07 0.16
CA GLY A 96 -13.92 -6.80 0.49
C GLY A 96 -13.01 -5.87 1.29
N ILE A 97 -12.39 -6.38 2.35
CA ILE A 97 -11.46 -5.59 3.18
C ILE A 97 -10.23 -5.18 2.36
N ALA A 98 -9.67 -6.06 1.53
CA ALA A 98 -8.59 -5.72 0.61
C ALA A 98 -9.01 -4.62 -0.38
N GLY A 99 -10.22 -4.68 -0.90
CA GLY A 99 -10.80 -3.66 -1.79
C GLY A 99 -10.89 -2.29 -1.10
N ILE A 100 -11.34 -2.24 0.16
CA ILE A 100 -11.36 -1.00 0.97
C ILE A 100 -9.93 -0.46 1.14
N GLY A 101 -8.95 -1.32 1.44
CA GLY A 101 -7.54 -0.93 1.53
C GLY A 101 -7.03 -0.28 0.25
N HIS A 102 -7.32 -0.87 -0.92
CA HIS A 102 -6.94 -0.30 -2.22
C HIS A 102 -7.62 1.04 -2.50
N MET A 103 -8.92 1.17 -2.18
CA MET A 103 -9.62 2.46 -2.33
C MET A 103 -9.01 3.55 -1.46
N LEU A 104 -8.71 3.26 -0.18
CA LEU A 104 -8.05 4.21 0.71
C LEU A 104 -6.66 4.61 0.19
N THR A 105 -5.88 3.66 -0.30
CA THR A 105 -4.58 3.92 -0.92
C THR A 105 -4.72 4.83 -2.15
N GLY A 106 -5.71 4.56 -3.02
CA GLY A 106 -6.00 5.39 -4.19
C GLY A 106 -6.42 6.81 -3.81
N VAL A 107 -7.33 6.96 -2.84
CA VAL A 107 -7.72 8.27 -2.28
C VAL A 107 -6.51 9.00 -1.71
N GLY A 108 -5.64 8.29 -0.99
CA GLY A 108 -4.38 8.85 -0.48
C GLY A 108 -3.52 9.43 -1.60
N ILE A 109 -3.30 8.70 -2.70
CA ILE A 109 -2.54 9.20 -3.86
C ILE A 109 -3.18 10.47 -4.44
N ILE A 110 -4.50 10.49 -4.60
CA ILE A 110 -5.22 11.68 -5.08
C ILE A 110 -5.00 12.87 -4.15
N LEU A 111 -5.08 12.67 -2.83
CA LEU A 111 -4.82 13.72 -1.84
C LEU A 111 -3.38 14.25 -1.93
N PHE A 112 -2.41 13.37 -2.14
CA PHE A 112 -1.02 13.75 -2.36
C PHE A 112 -0.85 14.64 -3.61
N LEU A 113 -1.42 14.22 -4.74
CA LEU A 113 -1.37 14.99 -6.00
C LEU A 113 -2.08 16.35 -5.89
N VAL A 114 -3.23 16.40 -5.20
CA VAL A 114 -3.94 17.66 -4.92
C VAL A 114 -3.09 18.59 -4.04
N SER A 115 -2.41 18.04 -3.03
CA SER A 115 -1.50 18.81 -2.19
C SER A 115 -0.36 19.40 -2.99
N LEU A 116 0.25 18.60 -3.86
CA LEU A 116 1.34 19.02 -4.73
C LEU A 116 0.89 20.13 -5.69
N LYS A 117 -0.27 19.95 -6.36
CA LYS A 117 -0.84 20.97 -7.25
C LYS A 117 -1.06 22.30 -6.53
N LYS A 118 -1.62 22.28 -5.31
CA LYS A 118 -1.85 23.50 -4.51
C LYS A 118 -0.52 24.17 -4.13
N ALA A 119 0.49 23.39 -3.75
CA ALA A 119 1.79 23.93 -3.35
C ALA A 119 2.51 24.62 -4.51
N VAL A 120 2.51 23.99 -5.68
CA VAL A 120 3.09 24.57 -6.91
C VAL A 120 2.36 25.85 -7.31
N GLY A 121 1.02 25.84 -7.29
CA GLY A 121 0.21 27.02 -7.62
C GLY A 121 0.49 28.21 -6.70
N ASN A 122 0.59 27.98 -5.39
CA ASN A 122 0.91 29.03 -4.43
C ASN A 122 2.30 29.65 -4.66
N ARG A 123 3.28 28.83 -5.04
CA ARG A 123 4.65 29.30 -5.32
C ARG A 123 4.71 30.15 -6.59
N VAL A 124 3.98 29.77 -7.63
CA VAL A 124 3.90 30.54 -8.89
C VAL A 124 3.26 31.91 -8.67
N ASN A 125 2.25 32.00 -7.81
CA ASN A 125 1.55 33.27 -7.52
C ASN A 125 2.31 34.18 -6.53
N SER A 126 3.36 33.69 -5.88
CA SER A 126 4.18 34.46 -4.92
C SER A 126 5.45 35.05 -5.53
N ASN A 127 5.77 34.69 -6.75
CA ASN A 127 6.86 35.27 -7.58
C ASN A 127 6.30 36.26 -8.60
#